data_025096d167f425eac45685fc9e9ba9b9
#
_entry.id   025096d167f425eac45685fc9e9ba9b9
#
_cell.length_a   1.000
_cell.length_b   1.000
_cell.length_c   1.000
_cell.angle_alpha   90.00
_cell.angle_beta   90.00
_cell.angle_gamma   90.00
#
_symmetry.space_group_name_H-M   'P 1'
#
loop_
_entity.id
_entity.type
_entity.pdbx_description
1 polymer ?
#
loop_
_entity_poly.entity_id
_entity_poly.type
_entity_poly.pdbx_seq_one_letter_code
_entity_poly.pdbx_strand_id
1 'polypeptide(L)'
;MTNPDLENAKYINLATYRKNGDVVKTPVWVAVHNGTGYIFSEPNVGKVKRIRNNPKVQIAECDMRGGLLGEWANGTARLVNDQAEIDAMYPAFNRKYGVIMHITNFLAKLVGRYQRRQIIAVTLD
;
A
#
# COMPACT_ATOMS: atom_id res chain seq x y z
N MET A 1 20.17 -1.30 -11.19
CA MET A 1 18.82 -0.79 -10.92
C MET A 1 18.60 -0.67 -9.42
N THR A 2 18.05 0.46 -9.00
CA THR A 2 17.80 0.73 -7.59
C THR A 2 16.33 0.48 -7.30
N ASN A 3 16.04 -0.33 -6.27
CA ASN A 3 14.67 -0.54 -5.83
C ASN A 3 14.12 0.76 -5.22
N PRO A 4 12.80 0.99 -5.31
CA PRO A 4 12.19 2.14 -4.63
C PRO A 4 12.50 2.13 -3.14
N ASP A 5 12.75 3.32 -2.60
CA ASP A 5 12.97 3.49 -1.16
C ASP A 5 11.61 3.65 -0.48
N LEU A 6 11.03 2.53 -0.08
CA LEU A 6 9.70 2.51 0.52
C LEU A 6 9.65 3.21 1.87
N GLU A 7 10.77 3.30 2.58
CA GLU A 7 10.81 3.99 3.87
C GLU A 7 10.64 5.50 3.73
N ASN A 8 11.23 6.10 2.70
CA ASN A 8 11.25 7.55 2.51
C ASN A 8 10.26 8.04 1.45
N ALA A 9 9.75 7.17 0.59
CA ALA A 9 8.80 7.57 -0.43
C ALA A 9 7.46 7.96 0.21
N LYS A 10 6.94 9.15 -0.08
CA LYS A 10 5.63 9.58 0.40
C LYS A 10 4.50 8.82 -0.28
N TYR A 11 4.65 8.59 -1.57
CA TYR A 11 3.70 7.87 -2.40
C TYR A 11 4.43 6.86 -3.24
N ILE A 12 3.81 5.71 -3.42
CA ILE A 12 4.24 4.75 -4.43
C ILE A 12 3.07 4.48 -5.37
N ASN A 13 3.41 4.21 -6.63
CA ASN A 13 2.44 3.74 -7.60
C ASN A 13 2.41 2.22 -7.48
N LEU A 14 1.26 1.67 -7.13
CA LEU A 14 1.07 0.24 -7.03
C LEU A 14 0.38 -0.22 -8.32
N ALA A 15 1.08 -1.02 -9.13
CA ALA A 15 0.55 -1.62 -10.34
C ALA A 15 0.07 -3.03 -10.04
N THR A 16 -1.21 -3.27 -10.27
CA THR A 16 -1.84 -4.59 -10.12
C THR A 16 -2.41 -5.02 -11.47
N TYR A 17 -2.68 -6.31 -11.63
CA TYR A 17 -3.03 -6.87 -12.93
C TYR A 17 -4.43 -7.44 -12.95
N ARG A 18 -5.19 -7.10 -13.99
CA ARG A 18 -6.48 -7.72 -14.27
C ARG A 18 -6.27 -9.13 -14.83
N LYS A 19 -7.34 -9.92 -14.84
CA LYS A 19 -7.28 -11.30 -15.37
C LYS A 19 -6.84 -11.36 -16.83
N ASN A 20 -7.17 -10.31 -17.62
CA ASN A 20 -6.75 -10.23 -19.02
C ASN A 20 -5.32 -9.73 -19.22
N GLY A 21 -4.60 -9.41 -18.13
CA GLY A 21 -3.23 -8.92 -18.19
C GLY A 21 -3.09 -7.40 -18.16
N ASP A 22 -4.19 -6.66 -18.26
CA ASP A 22 -4.13 -5.19 -18.22
C ASP A 22 -3.65 -4.73 -16.84
N VAL A 23 -2.81 -3.70 -16.84
CA VAL A 23 -2.27 -3.13 -15.60
C VAL A 23 -3.12 -1.96 -15.13
N VAL A 24 -3.34 -1.88 -13.82
CA VAL A 24 -4.01 -0.73 -13.19
C VAL A 24 -3.08 -0.16 -12.14
N LYS A 25 -2.78 1.13 -12.24
CA LYS A 25 -1.82 1.84 -11.38
C LYS A 25 -2.60 2.74 -10.42
N THR A 26 -2.20 2.71 -9.13
CA THR A 26 -2.84 3.52 -8.09
C THR A 26 -1.77 4.11 -7.18
N PRO A 27 -1.73 5.46 -7.00
CA PRO A 27 -0.83 6.04 -6.00
C PRO A 27 -1.37 5.75 -4.60
N VAL A 28 -0.48 5.31 -3.71
CA VAL A 28 -0.86 4.91 -2.34
C VAL A 28 0.23 5.32 -1.35
N TRP A 29 -0.14 5.40 -0.09
CA TRP A 29 0.81 5.55 1.00
C TRP A 29 1.42 4.19 1.34
N VAL A 30 2.68 4.21 1.79
CA VAL A 30 3.39 2.99 2.18
C VAL A 30 4.23 3.26 3.43
N ALA A 31 4.27 2.32 4.34
CA ALA A 31 5.19 2.33 5.47
C ALA A 31 5.89 0.98 5.56
N VAL A 32 7.12 0.98 6.06
CA VAL A 32 7.93 -0.23 6.16
C VAL A 32 8.03 -0.68 7.60
N HIS A 33 7.82 -1.96 7.83
CA HIS A 33 8.02 -2.62 9.11
C HIS A 33 8.66 -3.98 8.84
N ASN A 34 9.80 -4.25 9.48
CA ASN A 34 10.56 -5.50 9.32
C ASN A 34 10.84 -5.84 7.85
N GLY A 35 11.20 -4.84 7.04
CA GLY A 35 11.56 -5.04 5.65
C GLY A 35 10.39 -5.25 4.71
N THR A 36 9.16 -5.21 5.19
CA THR A 36 7.94 -5.37 4.40
C THR A 36 7.24 -4.03 4.24
N GLY A 37 6.82 -3.69 3.03
CA GLY A 37 6.01 -2.51 2.78
C GLY A 37 4.54 -2.80 3.05
N TYR A 38 3.87 -1.89 3.77
CA TYR A 38 2.45 -2.03 4.10
C TYR A 38 1.67 -0.88 3.52
N ILE A 39 0.50 -1.18 2.98
CA ILE A 39 -0.37 -0.24 2.28
C ILE A 39 -1.77 -0.34 2.86
N PHE A 40 -2.41 0.80 3.10
CA PHE A 40 -3.83 0.84 3.47
C PHE A 40 -4.70 0.89 2.23
N SER A 41 -5.79 0.13 2.26
CA SER A 41 -6.80 0.16 1.21
C SER A 41 -8.18 -0.05 1.82
N GLU A 42 -9.22 0.35 1.11
CA GLU A 42 -10.57 -0.09 1.45
C GLU A 42 -10.74 -1.54 1.01
N PRO A 43 -11.51 -2.34 1.75
CA PRO A 43 -11.81 -3.71 1.32
C PRO A 43 -12.69 -3.69 0.07
N ASN A 44 -12.60 -4.77 -0.71
CA ASN A 44 -13.45 -4.99 -1.90
C ASN A 44 -13.29 -3.97 -3.04
N VAL A 45 -12.26 -3.10 -2.98
CA VAL A 45 -11.93 -2.26 -4.14
C VAL A 45 -11.13 -3.07 -5.16
N GLY A 46 -10.98 -2.50 -6.37
CA GLY A 46 -10.38 -3.20 -7.49
C GLY A 46 -9.00 -3.77 -7.21
N LYS A 47 -8.09 -2.99 -6.57
CA LYS A 47 -6.73 -3.47 -6.30
C LYS A 47 -6.71 -4.66 -5.35
N VAL A 48 -7.61 -4.71 -4.37
CA VAL A 48 -7.71 -5.85 -3.45
C VAL A 48 -8.13 -7.11 -4.22
N LYS A 49 -9.12 -6.98 -5.09
CA LYS A 49 -9.59 -8.09 -5.91
C LYS A 49 -8.52 -8.57 -6.88
N ARG A 50 -7.78 -7.64 -7.50
CA ARG A 50 -6.70 -8.00 -8.42
C ARG A 50 -5.56 -8.74 -7.71
N ILE A 51 -5.16 -8.29 -6.50
CA ILE A 51 -4.11 -8.96 -5.72
C ILE A 51 -4.57 -10.36 -5.30
N ARG A 52 -5.84 -10.51 -4.95
CA ARG A 52 -6.37 -11.83 -4.58
C ARG A 52 -6.26 -12.82 -5.75
N ASN A 53 -6.45 -12.34 -6.97
CA ASN A 53 -6.37 -13.17 -8.18
C ASN A 53 -4.95 -13.32 -8.70
N ASN A 54 -4.10 -12.30 -8.52
CA ASN A 54 -2.72 -12.30 -8.98
C ASN A 54 -1.86 -11.51 -7.99
N PRO A 55 -1.02 -12.18 -7.20
CA PRO A 55 -0.20 -11.51 -6.19
C PRO A 55 0.98 -10.73 -6.76
N LYS A 56 1.29 -10.87 -8.04
CA LYS A 56 2.39 -10.12 -8.66
C LYS A 56 2.02 -8.66 -8.79
N VAL A 57 2.95 -7.79 -8.42
CA VAL A 57 2.78 -6.34 -8.48
C VAL A 57 4.05 -5.70 -9.01
N GLN A 58 3.94 -4.43 -9.42
CA GLN A 58 5.10 -3.57 -9.64
C GLN A 58 4.93 -2.30 -8.83
N ILE A 59 6.03 -1.74 -8.39
CA ILE A 59 6.04 -0.58 -7.51
C ILE A 59 7.06 0.42 -8.03
N ALA A 60 6.68 1.69 -8.07
CA ALA A 60 7.59 2.79 -8.36
C ALA A 60 7.27 3.96 -7.46
N GLU A 61 8.29 4.70 -7.03
CA GLU A 61 8.06 5.95 -6.33
C GLU A 61 7.34 6.93 -7.24
N CYS A 62 6.36 7.65 -6.70
CA CYS A 62 5.59 8.62 -7.48
C CYS A 62 5.20 9.82 -6.63
N ASP A 63 4.66 10.84 -7.31
CA ASP A 63 4.03 11.97 -6.63
C ASP A 63 2.57 11.64 -6.27
N MET A 64 1.88 12.62 -5.68
CA MET A 64 0.49 12.44 -5.23
C MET A 64 -0.47 12.08 -6.37
N ARG A 65 -0.13 12.46 -7.61
CA ARG A 65 -0.98 12.21 -8.79
C ARG A 65 -0.57 10.96 -9.56
N GLY A 66 0.45 10.23 -9.09
CA GLY A 66 0.94 9.05 -9.76
C GLY A 66 2.04 9.32 -10.78
N GLY A 67 2.55 10.56 -10.87
CA GLY A 67 3.69 10.86 -11.74
C GLY A 67 4.94 10.18 -11.24
N LEU A 68 5.64 9.45 -12.12
CA LEU A 68 6.78 8.63 -11.73
C LEU A 68 7.98 9.47 -11.30
N LEU A 69 8.56 9.12 -10.16
CA LEU A 69 9.79 9.72 -9.63
C LEU A 69 10.94 8.72 -9.62
N GLY A 70 10.71 7.47 -9.99
CA GLY A 70 11.72 6.42 -10.02
C GLY A 70 11.32 5.29 -10.92
N GLU A 71 12.16 4.25 -10.95
CA GLU A 71 11.97 3.09 -11.79
C GLU A 71 11.00 2.08 -11.16
N TRP A 72 10.36 1.29 -12.00
CA TRP A 72 9.50 0.19 -11.56
C TRP A 72 10.32 -0.98 -11.03
N ALA A 73 9.88 -1.57 -9.93
CA ALA A 73 10.45 -2.78 -9.37
C ALA A 73 9.36 -3.84 -9.23
N ASN A 74 9.74 -5.09 -9.41
CA ASN A 74 8.81 -6.21 -9.25
C ASN A 74 8.66 -6.58 -7.77
N GLY A 75 7.47 -7.01 -7.39
CA GLY A 75 7.21 -7.44 -6.04
C GLY A 75 6.05 -8.43 -5.98
N THR A 76 5.79 -8.88 -4.76
CA THR A 76 4.68 -9.77 -4.45
C THR A 76 3.84 -9.14 -3.36
N ALA A 77 2.53 -9.14 -3.52
CA ALA A 77 1.58 -8.57 -2.56
C ALA A 77 0.73 -9.67 -1.94
N ARG A 78 0.37 -9.49 -0.68
CA ARG A 78 -0.61 -10.35 -0.01
C ARG A 78 -1.56 -9.51 0.83
N LEU A 79 -2.76 -10.02 1.04
CA LEU A 79 -3.73 -9.39 1.92
C LEU A 79 -3.43 -9.81 3.35
N VAL A 80 -3.37 -8.84 4.26
CA VAL A 80 -3.03 -9.09 5.66
C VAL A 80 -4.31 -9.12 6.47
N ASN A 81 -4.59 -10.25 7.10
CA ASN A 81 -5.78 -10.43 7.94
C ASN A 81 -5.43 -10.77 9.39
N ASP A 82 -4.14 -10.99 9.69
CA ASP A 82 -3.66 -11.28 11.02
C ASP A 82 -3.61 -10.00 11.85
N GLN A 83 -4.41 -9.92 12.91
CA GLN A 83 -4.50 -8.73 13.75
C GLN A 83 -3.17 -8.41 14.43
N ALA A 84 -2.38 -9.42 14.79
CA ALA A 84 -1.08 -9.19 15.42
C ALA A 84 -0.12 -8.51 14.45
N GLU A 85 -0.13 -8.90 13.17
CA GLU A 85 0.69 -8.25 12.15
C GLU A 85 0.22 -6.82 11.89
N ILE A 86 -1.09 -6.60 11.83
CA ILE A 86 -1.66 -5.26 11.65
C ILE A 86 -1.25 -4.35 12.80
N ASP A 87 -1.38 -4.81 14.03
CA ASP A 87 -1.03 -4.02 15.21
C ASP A 87 0.47 -3.70 15.26
N ALA A 88 1.31 -4.64 14.84
CA ALA A 88 2.75 -4.45 14.84
C ALA A 88 3.21 -3.43 13.79
N MET A 89 2.57 -3.36 12.62
CA MET A 89 2.96 -2.46 11.56
C MET A 89 2.37 -1.05 11.68
N TYR A 90 1.28 -0.89 12.41
CA TYR A 90 0.54 0.37 12.48
C TYR A 90 1.39 1.56 12.95
N PRO A 91 2.27 1.41 13.98
CA PRO A 91 3.12 2.52 14.41
C PRO A 91 4.03 3.06 13.31
N ALA A 92 4.41 2.25 12.33
CA ALA A 92 5.24 2.72 11.21
C ALA A 92 4.50 3.77 10.38
N PHE A 93 3.21 3.60 10.15
CA PHE A 93 2.40 4.61 9.49
C PHE A 93 2.30 5.89 10.32
N ASN A 94 2.06 5.75 11.62
CA ASN A 94 1.95 6.91 12.51
C ASN A 94 3.24 7.72 12.55
N ARG A 95 4.40 7.07 12.58
CA ARG A 95 5.69 7.76 12.56
C ARG A 95 5.92 8.47 11.23
N LYS A 96 5.56 7.85 10.12
CA LYS A 96 5.87 8.38 8.80
C LYS A 96 4.94 9.51 8.39
N TYR A 97 3.64 9.37 8.65
CA TYR A 97 2.64 10.32 8.17
C TYR A 97 2.11 11.26 9.25
N GLY A 98 2.39 10.99 10.53
CA GLY A 98 2.17 11.90 11.63
C GLY A 98 0.73 12.42 11.73
N VAL A 99 0.61 13.75 11.79
CA VAL A 99 -0.69 14.42 11.98
C VAL A 99 -1.67 14.07 10.85
N ILE A 100 -1.20 13.96 9.62
CA ILE A 100 -2.06 13.62 8.48
C ILE A 100 -2.74 12.27 8.72
N MET A 101 -2.00 11.30 9.23
CA MET A 101 -2.55 9.97 9.53
C MET A 101 -3.60 10.04 10.63
N HIS A 102 -3.36 10.82 11.67
CA HIS A 102 -4.33 11.00 12.75
C HIS A 102 -5.62 11.63 12.27
N ILE A 103 -5.54 12.66 11.43
CA ILE A 103 -6.72 13.32 10.87
C ILE A 103 -7.50 12.32 10.00
N THR A 104 -6.81 11.57 9.15
CA THR A 104 -7.43 10.58 8.29
C THR A 104 -8.14 9.49 9.10
N ASN A 105 -7.50 9.00 10.16
CA ASN A 105 -8.10 8.01 11.04
C ASN A 105 -9.34 8.54 11.76
N PHE A 106 -9.27 9.78 12.22
CA PHE A 106 -10.41 10.41 12.87
C PHE A 106 -11.62 10.53 11.94
N LEU A 107 -11.39 10.99 10.71
CA LEU A 107 -12.47 11.12 9.72
C LEU A 107 -13.03 9.75 9.32
N ALA A 108 -12.16 8.75 9.14
CA ALA A 108 -12.58 7.40 8.81
C ALA A 108 -13.44 6.79 9.94
N LYS A 109 -13.07 7.06 11.18
CA LYS A 109 -13.82 6.59 12.35
C LYS A 109 -15.22 7.21 12.40
N LEU A 110 -15.31 8.52 12.12
CA LEU A 110 -16.58 9.23 12.10
C LEU A 110 -17.57 8.65 11.10
N VAL A 111 -17.09 8.23 9.94
CA VAL A 111 -17.96 7.68 8.89
C VAL A 111 -18.06 6.15 8.94
N GLY A 112 -17.54 5.53 10.00
CA GLY A 112 -17.63 4.08 10.18
C GLY A 112 -16.70 3.26 9.31
N ARG A 113 -15.72 3.89 8.66
CA ARG A 113 -14.78 3.21 7.76
C ARG A 113 -13.53 2.70 8.43
N TYR A 114 -13.27 3.11 9.67
CA TYR A 114 -12.01 2.82 10.36
C TYR A 114 -11.76 1.30 10.47
N GLN A 115 -12.80 0.52 10.74
CA GLN A 115 -12.68 -0.92 10.93
C GLN A 115 -12.73 -1.71 9.63
N ARG A 116 -12.90 -1.05 8.48
CA ARG A 116 -13.05 -1.70 7.18
C ARG A 116 -11.80 -1.62 6.31
N ARG A 117 -10.66 -1.29 6.89
CA ARG A 117 -9.44 -1.18 6.10
C ARG A 117 -8.86 -2.54 5.80
N GLN A 118 -8.44 -2.72 4.56
CA GLN A 118 -7.66 -3.87 4.16
C GLN A 118 -6.18 -3.47 4.14
N ILE A 119 -5.35 -4.21 4.83
CA ILE A 119 -3.90 -4.01 4.79
C ILE A 119 -3.32 -4.91 3.71
N ILE A 120 -2.43 -4.35 2.90
CA ILE A 120 -1.72 -5.06 1.85
C ILE A 120 -0.25 -5.04 2.21
N ALA A 121 0.39 -6.21 2.27
CA ALA A 121 1.83 -6.33 2.48
C ALA A 121 2.50 -6.56 1.14
N VAL A 122 3.60 -5.83 0.90
CA VAL A 122 4.36 -5.92 -0.35
C VAL A 122 5.80 -6.24 -0.03
N THR A 123 6.34 -7.24 -0.70
CA THR A 123 7.76 -7.61 -0.63
C THR A 123 8.36 -7.42 -2.01
N LEU A 124 9.45 -6.64 -2.10
CA LEU A 124 10.17 -6.47 -3.36
C LEU A 124 11.00 -7.73 -3.66
N ASP A 125 11.06 -8.08 -4.92
CA ASP A 125 11.83 -9.25 -5.38
C ASP A 125 13.35 -9.01 -5.27
#